data_239506bb5d78161c6538ccc7319c783c
#
_entry.id   239506bb5d78161c6538ccc7319c783c
#
_cell.length_a   1.000
_cell.length_b   1.000
_cell.length_c   1.000
_cell.angle_alpha   90.00
_cell.angle_beta   90.00
_cell.angle_gamma   90.00
#
_symmetry.space_group_name_H-M   'P 1'
#
loop_
_entity.id
_entity.type
_entity.pdbx_description
1 polymer ?
#
loop_
_entity_poly.entity_id
_entity_poly.type
_entity_poly.pdbx_seq_one_letter_code
_entity_poly.pdbx_strand_id
1 'polypeptide(L)'
;MKIFRGFKHPDIAPACALTIGNFDGVHRGHQAMLSLLKGEAQQRGVPSCALTFEPHPRDFFAALTHNPKLAPARVGTLRDKLLDLAHSGVDQTVVLPFDERLANLSPQAFIDTVLMQGLGARYVLVGDDFRFGQRRTGDYAMLDAAGLKQGFDVARMNSYEVHGLRVSSSAVREALSDGRMADATRLMGHPYRISGHVVHGRKLGRSLGFKTLNQRFAHWKPAASGIFAVLVHGLTAAPLIGVANLGIRPSLDPNDVNGGRVLLETHCLDWPAHLGAE
;
A
#
# COMPACT_ATOMS: atom_id res chain seq x y z
N MET A 1 -10.77 10.26 -7.28
CA MET A 1 -9.58 10.53 -6.41
C MET A 1 -8.48 11.15 -7.24
N LYS A 2 -7.92 12.29 -6.82
CA LYS A 2 -6.70 12.87 -7.39
C LYS A 2 -5.47 12.27 -6.70
N ILE A 3 -4.37 12.05 -7.44
CA ILE A 3 -3.12 11.49 -6.91
C ILE A 3 -2.00 12.49 -7.15
N PHE A 4 -1.27 12.83 -6.10
CA PHE A 4 -0.15 13.77 -6.15
C PHE A 4 1.12 13.10 -5.63
N ARG A 5 2.23 13.35 -6.30
CA ARG A 5 3.55 12.92 -5.85
C ARG A 5 4.27 14.11 -5.22
N GLY A 6 4.43 14.07 -3.89
CA GLY A 6 4.86 15.22 -3.11
C GLY A 6 3.71 16.18 -2.81
N PHE A 7 3.97 17.21 -2.00
CA PHE A 7 2.97 18.18 -1.54
C PHE A 7 3.11 19.59 -2.18
N LYS A 8 3.94 19.72 -3.21
CA LYS A 8 4.16 21.01 -3.91
C LYS A 8 3.49 21.05 -5.28
N HIS A 9 2.28 20.50 -5.40
CA HIS A 9 1.53 20.52 -6.66
C HIS A 9 0.44 21.58 -6.61
N PRO A 10 0.26 22.42 -7.66
CA PRO A 10 -0.69 23.54 -7.65
C PRO A 10 -2.16 23.09 -7.49
N ASP A 11 -2.49 21.88 -7.93
CA ASP A 11 -3.87 21.36 -7.85
C ASP A 11 -4.18 20.65 -6.52
N ILE A 12 -3.24 20.60 -5.58
CA ILE A 12 -3.52 20.15 -4.21
C ILE A 12 -4.45 21.17 -3.57
N ALA A 13 -5.53 20.68 -2.96
CA ALA A 13 -6.45 21.55 -2.25
C ALA A 13 -5.73 22.34 -1.13
N PRO A 14 -6.01 23.64 -1.00
CA PRO A 14 -5.33 24.51 -0.01
C PRO A 14 -5.65 24.17 1.44
N ALA A 15 -6.68 23.33 1.66
CA ALA A 15 -7.06 22.82 2.96
C ALA A 15 -7.63 21.41 2.81
N CYS A 16 -7.43 20.53 3.81
CA CYS A 16 -7.99 19.19 3.80
C CYS A 16 -8.21 18.63 5.21
N ALA A 17 -9.07 17.59 5.29
CA ALA A 17 -9.08 16.64 6.39
C ALA A 17 -8.13 15.48 6.02
N LEU A 18 -7.18 15.18 6.89
CA LEU A 18 -6.02 14.36 6.57
C LEU A 18 -5.96 13.10 7.43
N THR A 19 -5.55 11.98 6.85
CA THR A 19 -5.02 10.82 7.59
C THR A 19 -3.65 10.42 7.06
N ILE A 20 -2.82 9.87 7.94
CA ILE A 20 -1.42 9.53 7.63
C ILE A 20 -1.20 8.04 7.87
N GLY A 21 -0.72 7.33 6.87
CA GLY A 21 -0.47 5.91 7.01
C GLY A 21 0.32 5.29 5.86
N ASN A 22 0.84 4.10 6.10
CA ASN A 22 1.48 3.33 5.04
C ASN A 22 0.45 2.68 4.09
N PHE A 23 -0.76 2.43 4.58
CA PHE A 23 -1.88 1.84 3.84
C PHE A 23 -1.50 0.57 3.06
N ASP A 24 -0.61 -0.26 3.63
CA ASP A 24 -0.22 -1.51 3.00
C ASP A 24 -1.34 -2.54 3.14
N GLY A 25 -2.02 -2.84 2.01
CA GLY A 25 -3.16 -3.72 1.90
C GLY A 25 -4.53 -3.08 2.21
N VAL A 26 -4.60 -1.77 2.44
CA VAL A 26 -5.85 -0.99 2.73
C VAL A 26 -6.95 -1.83 3.39
N HIS A 27 -6.57 -2.54 4.46
CA HIS A 27 -7.43 -3.46 5.20
C HIS A 27 -8.63 -2.77 5.87
N ARG A 28 -9.59 -3.52 6.41
CA ARG A 28 -10.83 -3.00 7.01
C ARG A 28 -10.61 -1.90 8.06
N GLY A 29 -9.53 -1.96 8.84
CA GLY A 29 -9.16 -0.88 9.77
C GLY A 29 -8.82 0.42 9.04
N HIS A 30 -8.09 0.35 7.92
CA HIS A 30 -7.84 1.52 7.08
C HIS A 30 -9.13 2.04 6.43
N GLN A 31 -9.98 1.13 5.92
CA GLN A 31 -11.27 1.50 5.30
C GLN A 31 -12.18 2.21 6.30
N ALA A 32 -12.26 1.74 7.55
CA ALA A 32 -13.03 2.39 8.61
C ALA A 32 -12.47 3.79 8.93
N MET A 33 -11.13 3.93 9.03
CA MET A 33 -10.47 5.22 9.23
C MET A 33 -10.79 6.20 8.09
N LEU A 34 -10.70 5.73 6.84
CA LEU A 34 -10.99 6.56 5.66
C LEU A 34 -12.47 6.95 5.59
N SER A 35 -13.39 6.09 6.03
CA SER A 35 -14.82 6.41 6.12
C SER A 35 -15.10 7.50 7.16
N LEU A 36 -14.50 7.42 8.35
CA LEU A 36 -14.58 8.46 9.36
C LEU A 36 -14.00 9.79 8.85
N LEU A 37 -12.82 9.72 8.22
CA LEU A 37 -12.18 10.90 7.64
C LEU A 37 -13.07 11.62 6.61
N LYS A 38 -13.76 10.86 5.76
CA LYS A 38 -14.69 11.44 4.77
C LYS A 38 -15.86 12.17 5.43
N GLY A 39 -16.43 11.59 6.49
CA GLY A 39 -17.48 12.26 7.28
C GLY A 39 -17.01 13.60 7.86
N GLU A 40 -15.82 13.61 8.46
CA GLU A 40 -15.20 14.82 9.00
C GLU A 40 -14.85 15.86 7.92
N ALA A 41 -14.38 15.42 6.78
CA ALA A 41 -14.09 16.25 5.62
C ALA A 41 -15.35 16.96 5.11
N GLN A 42 -16.46 16.22 4.97
CA GLN A 42 -17.75 16.75 4.54
C GLN A 42 -18.29 17.80 5.53
N GLN A 43 -18.24 17.53 6.83
CA GLN A 43 -18.69 18.47 7.87
C GLN A 43 -17.90 19.79 7.86
N ARG A 44 -16.62 19.73 7.51
CA ARG A 44 -15.73 20.90 7.44
C ARG A 44 -15.71 21.58 6.06
N GLY A 45 -16.40 21.04 5.07
CA GLY A 45 -16.40 21.58 3.71
C GLY A 45 -15.04 21.52 3.02
N VAL A 46 -14.19 20.54 3.37
CA VAL A 46 -12.85 20.35 2.78
C VAL A 46 -12.71 18.95 2.21
N PRO A 47 -11.82 18.71 1.24
CA PRO A 47 -11.59 17.36 0.71
C PRO A 47 -10.88 16.47 1.74
N SER A 48 -11.19 15.17 1.67
CA SER A 48 -10.48 14.13 2.39
C SER A 48 -9.15 13.82 1.70
N CYS A 49 -8.08 13.67 2.48
CA CYS A 49 -6.72 13.43 2.00
C CYS A 49 -6.09 12.23 2.71
N ALA A 50 -5.60 11.26 1.96
CA ALA A 50 -4.73 10.21 2.46
C ALA A 50 -3.27 10.55 2.16
N LEU A 51 -2.45 10.70 3.20
CA LEU A 51 -1.01 10.89 3.09
C LEU A 51 -0.31 9.55 3.26
N THR A 52 0.43 9.11 2.25
CA THR A 52 1.19 7.86 2.27
C THR A 52 2.61 8.06 1.76
N PHE A 53 3.42 7.02 1.84
CA PHE A 53 4.85 7.08 1.55
C PHE A 53 5.25 6.03 0.51
N GLU A 54 6.19 6.39 -0.37
CA GLU A 54 6.82 5.46 -1.29
C GLU A 54 8.28 5.91 -1.55
N PRO A 55 9.30 5.03 -1.29
CA PRO A 55 9.16 3.68 -0.75
C PRO A 55 8.54 3.66 0.65
N HIS A 56 8.11 2.47 1.07
CA HIS A 56 7.66 2.27 2.45
C HIS A 56 8.79 2.62 3.43
N PRO A 57 8.54 3.34 4.55
CA PRO A 57 9.59 3.78 5.46
C PRO A 57 10.55 2.66 5.92
N ARG A 58 10.02 1.46 6.20
CA ARG A 58 10.87 0.34 6.58
C ARG A 58 11.71 -0.22 5.43
N ASP A 59 11.23 -0.12 4.16
CA ASP A 59 12.04 -0.49 2.99
C ASP A 59 13.21 0.48 2.82
N PHE A 60 12.96 1.79 3.01
CA PHE A 60 14.00 2.81 2.99
C PHE A 60 15.10 2.52 4.04
N PHE A 61 14.70 2.28 5.30
CA PHE A 61 15.67 1.99 6.36
C PHE A 61 16.39 0.64 6.16
N ALA A 62 15.70 -0.36 5.61
CA ALA A 62 16.32 -1.64 5.26
C ALA A 62 17.42 -1.46 4.21
N ALA A 63 17.18 -0.63 3.20
CA ALA A 63 18.17 -0.30 2.17
C ALA A 63 19.33 0.51 2.76
N LEU A 64 19.05 1.55 3.55
CA LEU A 64 20.03 2.41 4.17
C LEU A 64 20.99 1.64 5.09
N THR A 65 20.47 0.66 5.83
CA THR A 65 21.25 -0.14 6.80
C THR A 65 21.78 -1.45 6.20
N HIS A 66 21.58 -1.68 4.91
CA HIS A 66 21.90 -2.94 4.23
C HIS A 66 21.34 -4.18 4.97
N ASN A 67 20.19 -4.02 5.64
CA ASN A 67 19.54 -5.08 6.40
C ASN A 67 18.14 -5.38 5.84
N PRO A 68 18.01 -6.30 4.88
CA PRO A 68 16.73 -6.62 4.25
C PRO A 68 15.69 -7.21 5.21
N LYS A 69 16.10 -7.71 6.39
CA LYS A 69 15.17 -8.23 7.40
C LYS A 69 14.27 -7.14 8.01
N LEU A 70 14.67 -5.88 7.92
CA LEU A 70 13.87 -4.74 8.41
C LEU A 70 12.67 -4.42 7.51
N ALA A 71 12.76 -4.74 6.21
CA ALA A 71 11.66 -4.53 5.27
C ALA A 71 10.53 -5.52 5.52
N PRO A 72 9.28 -5.06 5.60
CA PRO A 72 8.14 -5.97 5.70
C PRO A 72 7.87 -6.66 4.36
N ALA A 73 7.29 -7.85 4.41
CA ALA A 73 6.66 -8.39 3.22
C ALA A 73 5.53 -7.43 2.78
N ARG A 74 5.49 -7.09 1.49
CA ARG A 74 4.49 -6.13 0.98
C ARG A 74 3.20 -6.86 0.62
N VAL A 75 2.08 -6.32 1.10
CA VAL A 75 0.75 -6.87 0.78
C VAL A 75 0.39 -6.58 -0.67
N GLY A 76 0.68 -5.37 -1.16
CA GLY A 76 0.38 -4.98 -2.53
C GLY A 76 1.42 -4.04 -3.11
N THR A 77 1.30 -3.77 -4.41
CA THR A 77 2.09 -2.75 -5.10
C THR A 77 1.59 -1.34 -4.76
N LEU A 78 2.35 -0.30 -5.13
CA LEU A 78 1.84 1.08 -5.05
C LEU A 78 0.56 1.25 -5.86
N ARG A 79 0.46 0.61 -7.03
CA ARG A 79 -0.74 0.63 -7.87
C ARG A 79 -1.95 0.05 -7.13
N ASP A 80 -1.79 -1.11 -6.50
CA ASP A 80 -2.86 -1.76 -5.73
C ASP A 80 -3.30 -0.86 -4.57
N LYS A 81 -2.36 -0.30 -3.81
CA LYS A 81 -2.63 0.66 -2.73
C LYS A 81 -3.47 1.85 -3.22
N LEU A 82 -3.08 2.47 -4.33
CA LEU A 82 -3.79 3.62 -4.88
C LEU A 82 -5.18 3.27 -5.39
N LEU A 83 -5.36 2.09 -5.98
CA LEU A 83 -6.67 1.57 -6.37
C LEU A 83 -7.58 1.35 -5.15
N ASP A 84 -7.06 0.78 -4.08
CA ASP A 84 -7.82 0.51 -2.85
C ASP A 84 -8.20 1.81 -2.13
N LEU A 85 -7.31 2.79 -2.09
CA LEU A 85 -7.61 4.14 -1.59
C LEU A 85 -8.69 4.81 -2.44
N ALA A 86 -8.64 4.67 -3.77
CA ALA A 86 -9.68 5.19 -4.66
C ALA A 86 -11.04 4.53 -4.41
N HIS A 87 -11.08 3.20 -4.24
CA HIS A 87 -12.30 2.47 -3.89
C HIS A 87 -12.88 2.88 -2.53
N SER A 88 -12.03 3.30 -1.59
CA SER A 88 -12.46 3.84 -0.30
C SER A 88 -13.08 5.24 -0.43
N GLY A 89 -13.05 5.84 -1.62
CA GLY A 89 -13.71 7.10 -1.94
C GLY A 89 -13.05 8.35 -1.35
N VAL A 90 -11.74 8.31 -1.11
CA VAL A 90 -10.93 9.47 -0.71
C VAL A 90 -10.83 10.45 -1.87
N ASP A 91 -10.93 11.77 -1.61
CA ASP A 91 -10.90 12.78 -2.66
C ASP A 91 -9.51 12.94 -3.27
N GLN A 92 -8.48 12.92 -2.43
CA GLN A 92 -7.09 13.03 -2.87
C GLN A 92 -6.14 12.14 -2.07
N THR A 93 -5.08 11.69 -2.72
CA THR A 93 -3.98 10.96 -2.09
C THR A 93 -2.67 11.66 -2.42
N VAL A 94 -1.88 11.95 -1.39
CA VAL A 94 -0.53 12.49 -1.52
C VAL A 94 0.46 11.39 -1.20
N VAL A 95 1.29 11.03 -2.16
CA VAL A 95 2.38 10.08 -2.02
C VAL A 95 3.66 10.84 -1.81
N LEU A 96 4.19 10.83 -0.59
CA LEU A 96 5.48 11.45 -0.31
C LEU A 96 6.64 10.50 -0.64
N PRO A 97 7.65 10.95 -1.38
CA PRO A 97 8.93 10.25 -1.43
C PRO A 97 9.49 10.11 -0.01
N PHE A 98 9.66 8.86 0.45
CA PHE A 98 10.31 8.64 1.74
C PHE A 98 11.81 8.54 1.51
N ASP A 99 12.47 9.65 1.67
CA ASP A 99 13.90 9.86 1.48
C ASP A 99 14.57 10.31 2.79
N GLU A 100 15.87 10.55 2.73
CA GLU A 100 16.67 11.00 3.87
C GLU A 100 16.18 12.35 4.40
N ARG A 101 15.71 13.25 3.55
CA ARG A 101 15.18 14.56 3.96
C ARG A 101 13.94 14.39 4.81
N LEU A 102 12.98 13.59 4.35
CA LEU A 102 11.75 13.33 5.08
C LEU A 102 12.02 12.53 6.37
N ALA A 103 12.91 11.54 6.32
CA ALA A 103 13.27 10.72 7.48
C ALA A 103 13.96 11.52 8.61
N ASN A 104 14.64 12.60 8.27
CA ASN A 104 15.34 13.47 9.22
C ASN A 104 14.53 14.68 9.69
N LEU A 105 13.30 14.89 9.20
CA LEU A 105 12.45 15.95 9.74
C LEU A 105 12.14 15.71 11.21
N SER A 106 12.40 16.70 12.06
CA SER A 106 11.88 16.67 13.42
C SER A 106 10.35 16.59 13.41
N PRO A 107 9.71 16.08 14.46
CA PRO A 107 8.24 16.07 14.50
C PRO A 107 7.61 17.45 14.27
N GLN A 108 8.17 18.50 14.87
CA GLN A 108 7.69 19.86 14.65
C GLN A 108 7.84 20.31 13.21
N ALA A 109 9.01 20.06 12.58
CA ALA A 109 9.24 20.42 11.19
C ALA A 109 8.30 19.65 10.23
N PHE A 110 7.96 18.39 10.55
CA PHE A 110 6.97 17.63 9.80
C PHE A 110 5.59 18.26 9.89
N ILE A 111 5.14 18.67 11.07
CA ILE A 111 3.87 19.37 11.26
C ILE A 111 3.86 20.67 10.45
N ASP A 112 4.86 21.52 10.64
CA ASP A 112 4.88 22.86 10.03
C ASP A 112 4.99 22.80 8.51
N THR A 113 5.89 21.94 7.98
CA THR A 113 6.20 21.92 6.56
C THR A 113 5.22 21.05 5.76
N VAL A 114 4.88 19.86 6.28
CA VAL A 114 4.06 18.90 5.53
C VAL A 114 2.58 19.12 5.80
N LEU A 115 2.18 19.15 7.07
CA LEU A 115 0.76 19.21 7.41
C LEU A 115 0.18 20.61 7.18
N MET A 116 0.87 21.65 7.65
CA MET A 116 0.35 23.02 7.61
C MET A 116 0.66 23.71 6.28
N GLN A 117 1.94 23.91 5.96
CA GLN A 117 2.34 24.65 4.75
C GLN A 117 2.05 23.87 3.47
N GLY A 118 2.25 22.55 3.50
CA GLY A 118 2.10 21.69 2.32
C GLY A 118 0.66 21.29 2.02
N LEU A 119 -0.12 20.91 3.04
CA LEU A 119 -1.44 20.31 2.88
C LEU A 119 -2.58 21.14 3.50
N GLY A 120 -2.29 22.20 4.26
CA GLY A 120 -3.30 23.04 4.90
C GLY A 120 -4.25 22.22 5.78
N ALA A 121 -3.72 21.30 6.59
CA ALA A 121 -4.53 20.40 7.40
C ALA A 121 -5.47 21.20 8.32
N ARG A 122 -6.77 20.88 8.28
CA ARG A 122 -7.81 21.40 9.19
C ARG A 122 -8.23 20.35 10.20
N TYR A 123 -8.05 19.11 9.87
CA TYR A 123 -8.34 17.95 10.71
C TYR A 123 -7.36 16.83 10.39
N VAL A 124 -6.83 16.19 11.42
CA VAL A 124 -5.89 15.07 11.28
C VAL A 124 -6.39 13.86 12.07
N LEU A 125 -6.71 12.77 11.37
CA LEU A 125 -7.11 11.50 11.97
C LEU A 125 -5.95 10.52 11.94
N VAL A 126 -5.56 9.98 13.08
CA VAL A 126 -4.45 9.02 13.20
C VAL A 126 -4.86 7.76 13.96
N GLY A 127 -4.10 6.68 13.78
CA GLY A 127 -4.30 5.45 14.56
C GLY A 127 -3.77 5.58 15.99
N ASP A 128 -4.10 4.61 16.84
CA ASP A 128 -3.72 4.56 18.26
C ASP A 128 -2.21 4.41 18.49
N ASP A 129 -1.50 3.79 17.56
CA ASP A 129 -0.05 3.55 17.59
C ASP A 129 0.76 4.54 16.72
N PHE A 130 0.12 5.65 16.32
CA PHE A 130 0.73 6.63 15.42
C PHE A 130 1.97 7.28 16.03
N ARG A 131 3.06 7.25 15.26
CA ARG A 131 4.33 7.90 15.55
C ARG A 131 4.90 8.51 14.29
N PHE A 132 5.49 9.70 14.40
CA PHE A 132 6.01 10.43 13.25
C PHE A 132 7.31 11.19 13.54
N GLY A 133 7.88 11.78 12.50
CA GLY A 133 9.14 12.52 12.58
C GLY A 133 10.36 11.63 12.80
N GLN A 134 11.51 12.27 12.88
CA GLN A 134 12.79 11.60 13.04
C GLN A 134 12.78 10.67 14.25
N ARG A 135 13.26 9.43 14.06
CA ARG A 135 13.28 8.35 15.06
C ARG A 135 11.94 8.08 15.73
N ARG A 136 10.82 8.46 15.06
CA ARG A 136 9.45 8.26 15.57
C ARG A 136 9.20 8.95 16.93
N THR A 137 9.85 10.10 17.18
CA THR A 137 9.77 10.82 18.46
C THR A 137 8.49 11.62 18.62
N GLY A 138 7.77 11.96 17.53
CA GLY A 138 6.46 12.56 17.56
C GLY A 138 5.36 11.55 17.88
N ASP A 139 4.37 11.95 18.65
CA ASP A 139 3.23 11.15 19.04
C ASP A 139 1.91 11.93 18.96
N TYR A 140 0.81 11.28 19.36
CA TYR A 140 -0.52 11.91 19.37
C TYR A 140 -0.56 13.16 20.23
N ALA A 141 0.02 13.14 21.44
CA ALA A 141 -0.03 14.28 22.37
C ALA A 141 0.67 15.51 21.78
N MET A 142 1.81 15.31 21.14
CA MET A 142 2.51 16.39 20.44
C MET A 142 1.70 16.93 19.26
N LEU A 143 1.05 16.06 18.49
CA LEU A 143 0.24 16.46 17.34
C LEU A 143 -0.99 17.26 17.79
N ASP A 144 -1.65 16.82 18.86
CA ASP A 144 -2.82 17.47 19.49
C ASP A 144 -2.47 18.86 20.03
N ALA A 145 -1.35 18.96 20.76
CA ALA A 145 -0.85 20.25 21.26
C ALA A 145 -0.50 21.21 20.10
N ALA A 146 0.06 20.70 19.01
CA ALA A 146 0.32 21.50 17.81
C ALA A 146 -1.00 21.95 17.14
N GLY A 147 -2.01 21.08 17.11
CA GLY A 147 -3.34 21.37 16.59
C GLY A 147 -3.99 22.54 17.31
N LEU A 148 -4.00 22.51 18.64
CA LEU A 148 -4.50 23.61 19.47
C LEU A 148 -3.77 24.94 19.20
N LYS A 149 -2.46 24.89 18.96
CA LYS A 149 -1.64 26.09 18.70
C LYS A 149 -1.80 26.65 17.29
N GLN A 150 -1.96 25.76 16.29
CA GLN A 150 -1.91 26.11 14.86
C GLN A 150 -3.29 26.09 14.18
N GLY A 151 -4.36 25.75 14.91
CA GLY A 151 -5.74 25.85 14.43
C GLY A 151 -6.19 24.67 13.56
N PHE A 152 -5.79 23.44 13.91
CA PHE A 152 -6.34 22.22 13.33
C PHE A 152 -6.75 21.22 14.40
N ASP A 153 -7.82 20.48 14.13
CA ASP A 153 -8.31 19.45 15.04
C ASP A 153 -7.53 18.14 14.87
N VAL A 154 -7.36 17.39 15.94
CA VAL A 154 -6.73 16.06 15.92
C VAL A 154 -7.64 15.04 16.57
N ALA A 155 -7.82 13.92 15.92
CA ALA A 155 -8.53 12.78 16.49
C ALA A 155 -7.72 11.49 16.38
N ARG A 156 -7.98 10.58 17.30
CA ARG A 156 -7.36 9.26 17.32
C ARG A 156 -8.43 8.19 17.16
N MET A 157 -8.24 7.31 16.20
CA MET A 157 -9.07 6.13 16.02
C MET A 157 -8.46 4.97 16.83
N ASN A 158 -9.29 4.35 17.66
CA ASN A 158 -8.91 3.12 18.35
C ASN A 158 -8.73 1.97 17.35
N SER A 159 -8.02 0.92 17.77
CA SER A 159 -7.83 -0.28 16.96
C SER A 159 -9.17 -0.86 16.50
N TYR A 160 -9.24 -1.23 15.23
CA TYR A 160 -10.42 -1.84 14.63
C TYR A 160 -10.34 -3.36 14.74
N GLU A 161 -11.42 -4.00 15.17
CA GLU A 161 -11.50 -5.44 15.33
C GLU A 161 -12.63 -6.04 14.48
N VAL A 162 -12.39 -7.25 13.97
CA VAL A 162 -13.38 -8.07 13.29
C VAL A 162 -13.44 -9.42 14.00
N HIS A 163 -14.59 -9.76 14.56
CA HIS A 163 -14.77 -11.00 15.33
C HIS A 163 -13.73 -11.21 16.45
N GLY A 164 -13.37 -10.14 17.17
CA GLY A 164 -12.39 -10.17 18.24
C GLY A 164 -10.92 -10.24 17.78
N LEU A 165 -10.66 -10.17 16.47
CA LEU A 165 -9.31 -10.11 15.92
C LEU A 165 -8.97 -8.67 15.54
N ARG A 166 -7.87 -8.16 16.08
CA ARG A 166 -7.34 -6.85 15.68
C ARG A 166 -6.94 -6.84 14.21
N VAL A 167 -7.55 -5.96 13.43
CA VAL A 167 -7.22 -5.80 12.01
C VAL A 167 -5.99 -4.93 11.85
N SER A 168 -4.93 -5.48 11.28
CA SER A 168 -3.68 -4.77 11.02
C SER A 168 -2.97 -5.30 9.77
N SER A 169 -2.07 -4.53 9.18
CA SER A 169 -1.23 -5.02 8.07
C SER A 169 -0.35 -6.20 8.48
N SER A 170 -0.01 -6.34 9.77
CA SER A 170 0.74 -7.50 10.28
C SER A 170 -0.12 -8.76 10.26
N ALA A 171 -1.36 -8.69 10.73
CA ALA A 171 -2.30 -9.81 10.68
C ALA A 171 -2.60 -10.26 9.25
N VAL A 172 -2.75 -9.28 8.32
CA VAL A 172 -2.92 -9.59 6.89
C VAL A 172 -1.70 -10.32 6.33
N ARG A 173 -0.48 -9.85 6.62
CA ARG A 173 0.76 -10.52 6.16
C ARG A 173 0.91 -11.92 6.70
N GLU A 174 0.59 -12.13 7.97
CA GLU A 174 0.60 -13.45 8.60
C GLU A 174 -0.39 -14.40 7.90
N ALA A 175 -1.64 -13.97 7.72
CA ALA A 175 -2.64 -14.78 7.03
C ALA A 175 -2.21 -15.14 5.60
N LEU A 176 -1.60 -14.19 4.85
CA LEU A 176 -1.10 -14.42 3.50
C LEU A 176 0.10 -15.37 3.49
N SER A 177 1.05 -15.21 4.42
CA SER A 177 2.24 -16.06 4.51
C SER A 177 1.92 -17.51 4.85
N ASP A 178 0.86 -17.71 5.65
CA ASP A 178 0.37 -19.04 6.06
C ASP A 178 -0.59 -19.67 5.02
N GLY A 179 -0.88 -18.96 3.92
CA GLY A 179 -1.84 -19.43 2.92
C GLY A 179 -3.31 -19.38 3.37
N ARG A 180 -3.62 -18.71 4.49
CA ARG A 180 -4.99 -18.54 5.01
C ARG A 180 -5.73 -17.44 4.23
N MET A 181 -6.01 -17.70 2.93
CA MET A 181 -6.59 -16.71 2.01
C MET A 181 -7.97 -16.22 2.45
N ALA A 182 -8.78 -17.09 3.07
CA ALA A 182 -10.09 -16.71 3.61
C ALA A 182 -9.96 -15.70 4.76
N ASP A 183 -8.97 -15.86 5.63
CA ASP A 183 -8.68 -14.93 6.72
C ASP A 183 -8.16 -13.60 6.18
N ALA A 184 -7.22 -13.64 5.24
CA ALA A 184 -6.73 -12.46 4.56
C ALA A 184 -7.87 -11.67 3.91
N THR A 185 -8.79 -12.35 3.21
CA THR A 185 -9.99 -11.74 2.62
C THR A 185 -10.88 -11.09 3.68
N ARG A 186 -11.11 -11.75 4.82
CA ARG A 186 -11.91 -11.19 5.94
C ARG A 186 -11.26 -9.93 6.52
N LEU A 187 -9.94 -9.94 6.71
CA LEU A 187 -9.18 -8.80 7.25
C LEU A 187 -9.12 -7.62 6.24
N MET A 188 -8.95 -7.92 4.96
CA MET A 188 -8.88 -6.90 3.91
C MET A 188 -10.27 -6.39 3.48
N GLY A 189 -11.32 -7.20 3.61
CA GLY A 189 -12.67 -6.88 3.13
C GLY A 189 -12.86 -7.13 1.63
N HIS A 190 -11.85 -7.68 0.95
CA HIS A 190 -11.86 -8.08 -0.46
C HIS A 190 -10.85 -9.20 -0.69
N PRO A 191 -10.97 -10.01 -1.76
CA PRO A 191 -9.97 -11.00 -2.12
C PRO A 191 -8.58 -10.37 -2.30
N TYR A 192 -7.54 -11.12 -1.93
CA TYR A 192 -6.16 -10.71 -2.20
C TYR A 192 -5.93 -10.58 -3.70
N ARG A 193 -5.32 -9.49 -4.13
CA ARG A 193 -5.06 -9.22 -5.55
C ARG A 193 -3.68 -8.59 -5.74
N ILE A 194 -3.11 -8.85 -6.92
CA ILE A 194 -1.87 -8.24 -7.39
C ILE A 194 -2.16 -7.71 -8.79
N SER A 195 -1.87 -6.45 -9.04
CA SER A 195 -2.00 -5.84 -10.36
C SER A 195 -0.65 -5.37 -10.90
N GLY A 196 -0.49 -5.44 -12.22
CA GLY A 196 0.74 -5.01 -12.87
C GLY A 196 0.68 -5.18 -14.38
N HIS A 197 1.76 -4.78 -15.04
CA HIS A 197 1.93 -5.01 -16.46
C HIS A 197 2.48 -6.41 -16.73
N VAL A 198 1.93 -7.05 -17.75
CA VAL A 198 2.51 -8.30 -18.28
C VAL A 198 3.85 -7.99 -18.93
N VAL A 199 4.86 -8.76 -18.58
CA VAL A 199 6.21 -8.64 -19.13
C VAL A 199 6.60 -9.93 -19.86
N HIS A 200 7.44 -9.82 -20.87
CA HIS A 200 7.96 -11.01 -21.56
C HIS A 200 8.84 -11.83 -20.62
N GLY A 201 8.49 -13.11 -20.47
CA GLY A 201 9.30 -14.11 -19.78
C GLY A 201 10.31 -14.80 -20.71
N ARG A 202 10.98 -15.83 -20.18
CA ARG A 202 11.90 -16.67 -20.98
C ARG A 202 11.19 -17.60 -21.99
N LYS A 203 9.85 -17.56 -22.03
CA LYS A 203 8.99 -18.37 -22.91
C LYS A 203 9.17 -19.90 -22.76
N LEU A 204 9.76 -20.37 -21.66
CA LEU A 204 9.98 -21.81 -21.41
C LEU A 204 8.66 -22.58 -21.28
N GLY A 205 7.62 -22.01 -20.67
CA GLY A 205 6.30 -22.61 -20.60
C GLY A 205 5.66 -22.86 -21.97
N ARG A 206 6.01 -22.04 -22.98
CA ARG A 206 5.49 -22.19 -24.35
C ARG A 206 5.94 -23.51 -24.99
N SER A 207 7.19 -23.95 -24.77
CA SER A 207 7.72 -25.20 -25.27
C SER A 207 7.08 -26.42 -24.60
N LEU A 208 6.51 -26.23 -23.41
CA LEU A 208 5.81 -27.27 -22.62
C LEU A 208 4.28 -27.22 -22.78
N GLY A 209 3.76 -26.35 -23.67
CA GLY A 209 2.32 -26.19 -23.88
C GLY A 209 1.61 -25.28 -22.85
N PHE A 210 2.33 -24.76 -21.86
CA PHE A 210 1.77 -23.90 -20.82
C PHE A 210 2.24 -22.45 -21.00
N LYS A 211 1.46 -21.65 -21.68
CA LYS A 211 1.72 -20.21 -21.81
C LYS A 211 1.43 -19.51 -20.49
N THR A 212 2.30 -18.60 -20.07
CA THR A 212 2.16 -17.87 -18.81
C THR A 212 2.24 -16.37 -19.01
N LEU A 213 1.34 -15.64 -18.35
CA LEU A 213 1.44 -14.20 -18.13
C LEU A 213 2.44 -13.96 -17.01
N ASN A 214 3.47 -13.19 -17.29
CA ASN A 214 4.50 -12.89 -16.30
C ASN A 214 4.32 -11.47 -15.79
N GLN A 215 4.27 -11.28 -14.49
CA GLN A 215 4.25 -9.97 -13.86
C GLN A 215 5.42 -9.86 -12.88
N ARG A 216 6.17 -8.75 -12.95
CA ARG A 216 7.21 -8.45 -11.98
C ARG A 216 6.57 -7.85 -10.73
N PHE A 217 6.90 -8.40 -9.59
CA PHE A 217 6.57 -7.80 -8.32
C PHE A 217 7.69 -6.83 -7.95
N ALA A 218 7.35 -5.55 -7.78
CA ALA A 218 8.36 -4.50 -7.57
C ALA A 218 9.13 -4.64 -6.24
N HIS A 219 8.61 -5.43 -5.32
CA HIS A 219 9.20 -5.66 -4.01
C HIS A 219 9.88 -7.03 -3.95
N TRP A 220 11.01 -7.08 -3.29
CA TRP A 220 11.82 -8.29 -3.14
C TRP A 220 11.17 -9.37 -2.26
N LYS A 221 10.15 -9.01 -1.44
CA LYS A 221 9.43 -9.94 -0.56
C LYS A 221 7.91 -9.71 -0.64
N PRO A 222 7.17 -10.56 -1.37
CA PRO A 222 5.71 -10.56 -1.37
C PRO A 222 5.19 -11.12 -0.04
N ALA A 223 3.98 -10.74 0.35
CA ALA A 223 3.33 -11.26 1.57
C ALA A 223 2.85 -12.71 1.41
N ALA A 224 2.53 -13.14 0.19
CA ALA A 224 2.16 -14.51 -0.13
C ALA A 224 3.22 -15.15 -1.03
N SER A 225 3.37 -16.47 -0.97
CA SER A 225 4.17 -17.26 -1.90
C SER A 225 3.57 -18.65 -2.07
N GLY A 226 3.71 -19.23 -3.27
CA GLY A 226 3.17 -20.54 -3.58
C GLY A 226 2.35 -20.56 -4.86
N ILE A 227 1.53 -21.60 -5.01
CA ILE A 227 0.67 -21.84 -6.17
C ILE A 227 -0.78 -21.59 -5.76
N PHE A 228 -1.50 -20.81 -6.56
CA PHE A 228 -2.85 -20.36 -6.25
C PHE A 228 -3.78 -20.55 -7.43
N ALA A 229 -5.03 -20.96 -7.17
CA ALA A 229 -6.12 -20.76 -8.11
C ALA A 229 -6.50 -19.28 -8.13
N VAL A 230 -6.60 -18.68 -9.30
CA VAL A 230 -6.77 -17.24 -9.47
C VAL A 230 -7.84 -16.90 -10.51
N LEU A 231 -8.39 -15.69 -10.38
CA LEU A 231 -9.17 -15.02 -11.41
C LEU A 231 -8.31 -13.91 -12.04
N VAL A 232 -8.17 -13.94 -13.35
CA VAL A 232 -7.39 -12.97 -14.12
C VAL A 232 -8.35 -11.97 -14.76
N HIS A 233 -8.24 -10.71 -14.33
CA HIS A 233 -9.07 -9.60 -14.79
C HIS A 233 -8.33 -8.71 -15.79
N GLY A 234 -9.09 -8.02 -16.66
CA GLY A 234 -8.57 -6.97 -17.54
C GLY A 234 -8.10 -7.46 -18.91
N LEU A 235 -8.27 -8.73 -19.22
CA LEU A 235 -8.00 -9.30 -20.55
C LEU A 235 -9.29 -9.47 -21.36
N THR A 236 -10.37 -9.81 -20.69
CA THR A 236 -11.69 -10.07 -21.26
C THR A 236 -12.77 -9.41 -20.40
N ALA A 237 -14.01 -9.33 -20.89
CA ALA A 237 -15.13 -8.77 -20.14
C ALA A 237 -15.42 -9.59 -18.86
N ALA A 238 -15.33 -10.93 -18.93
CA ALA A 238 -15.40 -11.81 -17.76
C ALA A 238 -13.99 -12.22 -17.33
N PRO A 239 -13.73 -12.44 -16.03
CA PRO A 239 -12.43 -12.91 -15.58
C PRO A 239 -12.12 -14.31 -16.10
N LEU A 240 -10.86 -14.56 -16.45
CA LEU A 240 -10.37 -15.88 -16.82
C LEU A 240 -9.95 -16.66 -15.57
N ILE A 241 -10.24 -17.96 -15.56
CA ILE A 241 -9.73 -18.87 -14.51
C ILE A 241 -8.31 -19.25 -14.82
N GLY A 242 -7.45 -19.25 -13.81
CA GLY A 242 -6.04 -19.60 -13.99
C GLY A 242 -5.38 -20.17 -12.74
N VAL A 243 -4.15 -20.61 -12.93
CA VAL A 243 -3.24 -21.03 -11.87
C VAL A 243 -2.04 -20.09 -11.90
N ALA A 244 -1.72 -19.53 -10.74
CA ALA A 244 -0.61 -18.58 -10.59
C ALA A 244 0.44 -19.13 -9.62
N ASN A 245 1.71 -19.00 -10.00
CA ASN A 245 2.85 -19.23 -9.13
C ASN A 245 3.46 -17.88 -8.74
N LEU A 246 3.42 -17.56 -7.45
CA LEU A 246 4.07 -16.38 -6.88
C LEU A 246 5.29 -16.83 -6.08
N GLY A 247 6.47 -16.51 -6.55
CA GLY A 247 7.69 -16.97 -5.91
C GLY A 247 8.91 -16.13 -6.24
N ILE A 248 9.99 -16.41 -5.53
CA ILE A 248 11.31 -15.84 -5.82
C ILE A 248 11.96 -16.78 -6.83
N ARG A 249 12.23 -16.25 -8.03
CA ARG A 249 13.05 -16.96 -8.99
C ARG A 249 14.50 -16.81 -8.57
N PRO A 250 15.22 -17.91 -8.27
CA PRO A 250 16.64 -17.84 -7.97
C PRO A 250 17.39 -17.13 -9.10
N SER A 251 18.25 -16.18 -8.75
CA SER A 251 19.18 -15.63 -9.73
C SER A 251 20.20 -16.70 -10.10
N LEU A 252 20.51 -16.81 -11.39
CA LEU A 252 21.63 -17.61 -11.87
C LEU A 252 22.94 -16.79 -11.81
N ASP A 253 22.85 -15.51 -11.42
CA ASP A 253 24.01 -14.66 -11.23
C ASP A 253 24.53 -14.81 -9.79
N PRO A 254 25.75 -15.35 -9.61
CA PRO A 254 26.36 -15.52 -8.27
C PRO A 254 26.54 -14.20 -7.51
N ASN A 255 26.53 -13.06 -8.21
CA ASN A 255 26.71 -11.71 -7.63
C ASN A 255 25.36 -11.03 -7.31
N ASP A 256 24.22 -11.67 -7.54
CA ASP A 256 22.92 -11.13 -7.19
C ASP A 256 22.69 -11.22 -5.68
N VAL A 257 23.17 -10.19 -4.98
CA VAL A 257 23.02 -10.05 -3.51
C VAL A 257 21.56 -9.99 -3.03
N ASN A 258 20.59 -9.82 -3.93
CA ASN A 258 19.16 -9.75 -3.62
C ASN A 258 18.45 -11.11 -3.75
N GLY A 259 19.17 -12.20 -4.07
CA GLY A 259 18.66 -13.57 -4.01
C GLY A 259 17.61 -13.93 -5.06
N GLY A 260 17.47 -13.15 -6.13
CA GLY A 260 16.52 -13.41 -7.21
C GLY A 260 15.40 -12.37 -7.31
N ARG A 261 14.58 -12.51 -8.36
CA ARG A 261 13.45 -11.61 -8.62
C ARG A 261 12.14 -12.28 -8.26
N VAL A 262 11.27 -11.54 -7.56
CA VAL A 262 9.89 -11.99 -7.35
C VAL A 262 9.15 -11.91 -8.68
N LEU A 263 8.53 -13.02 -9.05
CA LEU A 263 7.77 -13.17 -10.28
C LEU A 263 6.42 -13.80 -9.96
N LEU A 264 5.36 -13.24 -10.56
CA LEU A 264 4.06 -13.86 -10.64
C LEU A 264 3.90 -14.43 -12.04
N GLU A 265 3.83 -15.77 -12.15
CA GLU A 265 3.60 -16.48 -13.39
C GLU A 265 2.21 -17.07 -13.37
N THR A 266 1.33 -16.60 -14.27
CA THR A 266 -0.07 -17.02 -14.30
C THR A 266 -0.38 -17.73 -15.62
N HIS A 267 -0.88 -18.97 -15.54
CA HIS A 267 -1.42 -19.72 -16.66
C HIS A 267 -2.95 -19.65 -16.62
N CYS A 268 -3.56 -19.12 -17.69
CA CYS A 268 -5.02 -19.16 -17.87
C CYS A 268 -5.40 -20.49 -18.49
N LEU A 269 -6.38 -21.18 -17.87
CA LEU A 269 -6.79 -22.53 -18.30
C LEU A 269 -7.49 -22.49 -19.67
N ASP A 270 -8.36 -21.48 -19.90
CA ASP A 270 -9.09 -21.31 -21.15
C ASP A 270 -8.69 -19.99 -21.79
N TRP A 271 -7.58 -20.01 -22.57
CA TRP A 271 -7.10 -18.83 -23.28
C TRP A 271 -7.96 -18.53 -24.52
N PRO A 272 -8.64 -17.36 -24.60
CA PRO A 272 -9.47 -17.03 -25.75
C PRO A 272 -8.65 -16.85 -27.03
N ALA A 273 -9.07 -17.49 -28.11
CA ALA A 273 -8.34 -17.41 -29.40
C ALA A 273 -8.21 -16.00 -29.96
N HIS A 274 -9.16 -15.11 -29.68
CA HIS A 274 -9.14 -13.71 -30.13
C HIS A 274 -8.07 -12.83 -29.48
N LEU A 275 -7.49 -13.25 -28.33
CA LEU A 275 -6.39 -12.54 -27.68
C LEU A 275 -5.04 -12.81 -28.35
N GLY A 276 -5.02 -13.65 -29.40
CA GLY A 276 -3.81 -13.96 -30.16
C GLY A 276 -2.86 -14.90 -29.40
N ALA A 277 -1.69 -15.13 -29.99
CA ALA A 277 -0.61 -15.80 -29.29
C ALA A 277 0.15 -14.76 -28.45
N GLU A 278 0.33 -15.04 -27.17
CA GLU A 278 1.23 -14.25 -26.32
C GLU A 278 2.60 -14.00 -26.92
#